data_8013f9efb56be21d20eac19a7955422d
#
_entry.id   8013f9efb56be21d20eac19a7955422d
#
_cell.length_a   1.000
_cell.length_b   1.000
_cell.length_c   1.000
_cell.angle_alpha   90.00
_cell.angle_beta   90.00
_cell.angle_gamma   90.00
#
_symmetry.space_group_name_H-M   'P 1'
#
loop_
_entity.id
_entity.type
_entity.pdbx_description
1 polymer ?
#
loop_
_entity_poly.entity_id
_entity_poly.type
_entity_poly.pdbx_seq_one_letter_code
_entity_poly.pdbx_strand_id
1 'polypeptide(L)'
;MQKSCSADKSTMYVDNIRQSSERMREMLNTLLDFFRLDNGKEQPNLSPCRISAITHILETEFMPIAMNKGLTLIVESHTDAVVLTDKERILQIGNNLLSNAIKFTDNGSVSLAADYDNGLLKLIVEDTGTGMTEDEQQRVFGAFERLSNAAAKDGFGLGLSIVQRIVAMLGGTIRLESEKGKGSRFTVEIPMQTAEELPEQTIQAQMRHNHICHDVIAIDNDEVLLLMLKEMYAHEGMHCDTCTNVSVLMELIRKKEYSLLLTDLNMPEISGFELLELLRSSNVGNSKSIPIVVTTASGSCSKEELIGRGFAGCRFKQ
;
A
#
# COMPACT_ATOMS: atom_id res chain seq x y z
N MET A 1 17.40 10.49 -43.94
CA MET A 1 16.05 10.17 -43.47
C MET A 1 15.88 8.77 -42.83
N GLN A 2 16.87 7.86 -42.81
CA GLN A 2 16.74 6.50 -42.22
C GLN A 2 17.13 6.35 -40.74
N LYS A 3 17.77 7.36 -40.12
CA LYS A 3 18.20 7.27 -38.69
C LYS A 3 17.12 7.63 -37.67
N SER A 4 16.10 8.40 -38.01
CA SER A 4 15.04 8.79 -37.05
C SER A 4 14.02 7.66 -36.82
N CYS A 5 13.73 6.84 -37.80
CA CYS A 5 12.79 5.72 -37.71
C CYS A 5 13.29 4.55 -36.84
N SER A 6 14.61 4.43 -36.60
CA SER A 6 15.24 3.40 -35.78
C SER A 6 15.18 3.77 -34.28
N ALA A 7 15.34 5.06 -33.95
CA ALA A 7 15.28 5.55 -32.57
C ALA A 7 13.85 5.42 -31.96
N ASP A 8 12.82 5.78 -32.73
CA ASP A 8 11.42 5.66 -32.32
C ASP A 8 11.01 4.21 -32.03
N LYS A 9 11.48 3.26 -32.85
CA LYS A 9 11.21 1.83 -32.61
C LYS A 9 11.90 1.31 -31.35
N SER A 10 13.15 1.74 -31.09
CA SER A 10 13.89 1.33 -29.91
C SER A 10 13.24 1.87 -28.63
N THR A 11 12.78 3.11 -28.62
CA THR A 11 12.05 3.72 -27.51
C THR A 11 10.74 2.96 -27.25
N MET A 12 9.98 2.64 -28.29
CA MET A 12 8.75 1.86 -28.17
C MET A 12 9.01 0.45 -27.60
N TYR A 13 10.09 -0.23 -27.98
CA TYR A 13 10.43 -1.53 -27.40
C TYR A 13 10.83 -1.42 -25.93
N VAL A 14 11.61 -0.41 -25.56
CA VAL A 14 11.99 -0.16 -24.16
C VAL A 14 10.75 0.14 -23.31
N ASP A 15 9.84 0.97 -23.79
CA ASP A 15 8.57 1.26 -23.08
C ASP A 15 7.70 0.01 -22.93
N ASN A 16 7.60 -0.82 -23.96
CA ASN A 16 6.86 -2.09 -23.89
C ASN A 16 7.49 -3.08 -22.90
N ILE A 17 8.83 -3.18 -22.85
CA ILE A 17 9.55 -4.02 -21.89
C ILE A 17 9.32 -3.49 -20.46
N ARG A 18 9.44 -2.19 -20.25
CA ARG A 18 9.18 -1.56 -18.95
C ARG A 18 7.76 -1.84 -18.47
N GLN A 19 6.76 -1.59 -19.33
CA GLN A 19 5.36 -1.84 -19.01
C GLN A 19 5.09 -3.34 -18.70
N SER A 20 5.71 -4.25 -19.46
CA SER A 20 5.58 -5.68 -19.22
C SER A 20 6.22 -6.10 -17.88
N SER A 21 7.36 -5.51 -17.53
CA SER A 21 8.06 -5.76 -16.25
C SER A 21 7.25 -5.21 -15.07
N GLU A 22 6.65 -4.02 -15.19
CA GLU A 22 5.77 -3.45 -14.19
C GLU A 22 4.53 -4.33 -13.96
N ARG A 23 3.87 -4.78 -15.03
CA ARG A 23 2.74 -5.72 -14.94
C ARG A 23 3.11 -7.04 -14.26
N MET A 24 4.30 -7.59 -14.58
CA MET A 24 4.78 -8.83 -13.94
C MET A 24 5.04 -8.62 -12.44
N ARG A 25 5.61 -7.48 -12.04
CA ARG A 25 5.82 -7.11 -10.65
C ARG A 25 4.50 -6.99 -9.89
N GLU A 26 3.51 -6.30 -10.45
CA GLU A 26 2.16 -6.19 -9.88
C GLU A 26 1.50 -7.56 -9.71
N MET A 27 1.64 -8.44 -10.72
CA MET A 27 1.15 -9.81 -10.64
C MET A 27 1.78 -10.58 -9.49
N LEU A 28 3.10 -10.53 -9.37
CA LEU A 28 3.83 -11.22 -8.29
C LEU A 28 3.42 -10.70 -6.91
N ASN A 29 3.30 -9.40 -6.74
CA ASN A 29 2.85 -8.79 -5.49
C ASN A 29 1.42 -9.22 -5.13
N THR A 30 0.51 -9.21 -6.11
CA THR A 30 -0.88 -9.66 -5.93
C THR A 30 -0.95 -11.15 -5.56
N LEU A 31 -0.12 -11.99 -6.18
CA LEU A 31 0.01 -13.40 -5.84
C LEU A 31 0.54 -13.63 -4.42
N LEU A 32 1.57 -12.89 -4.03
CA LEU A 32 2.14 -12.97 -2.69
C LEU A 32 1.12 -12.55 -1.62
N ASP A 33 0.37 -11.49 -1.85
CA ASP A 33 -0.70 -11.05 -0.96
C ASP A 33 -1.81 -12.10 -0.87
N PHE A 34 -2.22 -12.66 -2.00
CA PHE A 34 -3.20 -13.74 -2.03
C PHE A 34 -2.76 -14.93 -1.16
N PHE A 35 -1.52 -15.43 -1.32
CA PHE A 35 -1.01 -16.55 -0.54
C PHE A 35 -0.80 -16.23 0.94
N ARG A 36 -0.44 -14.98 1.29
CA ARG A 36 -0.34 -14.54 2.69
C ARG A 36 -1.70 -14.59 3.38
N LEU A 37 -2.73 -14.06 2.73
CA LEU A 37 -4.11 -14.07 3.22
C LEU A 37 -4.69 -15.50 3.26
N ASP A 38 -4.38 -16.35 2.28
CA ASP A 38 -4.86 -17.72 2.20
C ASP A 38 -4.32 -18.62 3.33
N ASN A 39 -3.09 -18.37 3.77
CA ASN A 39 -2.48 -19.11 4.87
C ASN A 39 -3.07 -18.78 6.26
N GLY A 40 -3.96 -17.83 6.39
CA GLY A 40 -4.67 -17.47 7.62
C GLY A 40 -3.79 -17.04 8.80
N LYS A 41 -2.50 -16.76 8.55
CA LYS A 41 -1.54 -16.32 9.59
C LYS A 41 -1.47 -14.82 9.75
N GLU A 42 -2.04 -14.08 8.80
CA GLU A 42 -2.03 -12.63 8.83
C GLU A 42 -3.08 -12.12 9.81
N GLN A 43 -2.64 -11.23 10.70
CA GLN A 43 -3.53 -10.54 11.64
C GLN A 43 -3.67 -9.08 11.20
N PRO A 44 -4.88 -8.49 11.30
CA PRO A 44 -5.09 -7.10 10.93
C PRO A 44 -4.31 -6.17 11.87
N ASN A 45 -3.67 -5.17 11.30
CA ASN A 45 -3.00 -4.10 12.04
C ASN A 45 -4.01 -3.00 12.38
N LEU A 46 -4.71 -3.17 13.51
CA LEU A 46 -5.79 -2.28 13.90
C LEU A 46 -5.25 -0.94 14.42
N SER A 47 -5.74 0.15 13.87
CA SER A 47 -5.43 1.51 14.31
C SER A 47 -6.67 2.41 14.20
N PRO A 48 -6.78 3.48 15.03
CA PRO A 48 -7.84 4.45 14.89
C PRO A 48 -7.81 5.11 13.51
N CYS A 49 -8.90 5.00 12.77
CA CYS A 49 -9.02 5.55 11.43
C CYS A 49 -10.37 6.22 11.23
N ARG A 50 -10.38 7.42 10.64
CA ARG A 50 -11.60 8.13 10.25
C ARG A 50 -12.10 7.59 8.92
N ILE A 51 -13.37 7.21 8.85
CA ILE A 51 -13.95 6.62 7.64
C ILE A 51 -13.92 7.62 6.46
N SER A 52 -14.26 8.89 6.71
CA SER A 52 -14.20 9.93 5.67
C SER A 52 -12.80 10.16 5.10
N ALA A 53 -11.74 9.88 5.87
CA ALA A 53 -10.37 9.96 5.35
C ALA A 53 -10.05 8.82 4.36
N ILE A 54 -10.62 7.63 4.57
CA ILE A 54 -10.48 6.50 3.63
C ILE A 54 -11.19 6.81 2.32
N THR A 55 -12.44 7.26 2.38
CA THR A 55 -13.22 7.60 1.18
C THR A 55 -12.58 8.73 0.39
N HIS A 56 -12.02 9.74 1.06
CA HIS A 56 -11.32 10.84 0.40
C HIS A 56 -10.04 10.39 -0.33
N ILE A 57 -9.28 9.47 0.24
CA ILE A 57 -8.11 8.87 -0.44
C ILE A 57 -8.56 8.16 -1.72
N LEU A 58 -9.57 7.29 -1.63
CA LEU A 58 -10.12 6.57 -2.77
C LEU A 58 -10.68 7.53 -3.84
N GLU A 59 -11.38 8.59 -3.43
CA GLU A 59 -11.87 9.63 -4.34
C GLU A 59 -10.72 10.29 -5.11
N THR A 60 -9.70 10.74 -4.38
CA THR A 60 -8.53 11.40 -4.95
C THR A 60 -7.80 10.53 -5.97
N GLU A 61 -7.68 9.23 -5.68
CA GLU A 61 -7.01 8.27 -6.56
C GLU A 61 -7.83 7.96 -7.81
N PHE A 62 -9.15 7.72 -7.66
CA PHE A 62 -9.98 7.22 -8.77
C PHE A 62 -10.69 8.31 -9.58
N MET A 63 -10.85 9.53 -9.06
CA MET A 63 -11.50 10.61 -9.80
C MET A 63 -10.82 10.91 -11.14
N PRO A 64 -9.47 11.07 -11.23
CA PRO A 64 -8.81 11.30 -12.52
C PRO A 64 -8.98 10.11 -13.49
N ILE A 65 -8.98 8.88 -12.98
CA ILE A 65 -9.12 7.67 -13.80
C ILE A 65 -10.53 7.60 -14.40
N ALA A 66 -11.56 7.84 -13.58
CA ALA A 66 -12.95 7.89 -14.04
C ALA A 66 -13.17 9.00 -15.07
N MET A 67 -12.68 10.22 -14.81
CA MET A 67 -12.77 11.36 -15.72
C MET A 67 -12.12 11.07 -17.08
N ASN A 68 -10.90 10.48 -17.07
CA ASN A 68 -10.19 10.12 -18.30
C ASN A 68 -10.95 9.08 -19.14
N LYS A 69 -11.79 8.25 -18.49
CA LYS A 69 -12.64 7.26 -19.17
C LYS A 69 -14.02 7.83 -19.55
N GLY A 70 -14.34 9.08 -19.14
CA GLY A 70 -15.63 9.71 -19.39
C GLY A 70 -16.75 9.22 -18.48
N LEU A 71 -16.41 8.66 -17.32
CA LEU A 71 -17.35 8.18 -16.32
C LEU A 71 -17.59 9.24 -15.23
N THR A 72 -18.82 9.23 -14.67
CA THR A 72 -19.12 9.99 -13.44
C THR A 72 -18.76 9.13 -12.23
N LEU A 73 -17.84 9.61 -11.38
CA LEU A 73 -17.55 9.01 -10.08
C LEU A 73 -18.25 9.82 -8.98
N ILE A 74 -18.98 9.14 -8.10
CA ILE A 74 -19.68 9.72 -6.95
C ILE A 74 -19.15 9.04 -5.69
N VAL A 75 -18.56 9.81 -4.77
CA VAL A 75 -18.06 9.29 -3.49
C VAL A 75 -18.79 10.00 -2.35
N GLU A 76 -19.42 9.22 -1.50
CA GLU A 76 -20.20 9.73 -0.36
C GLU A 76 -19.74 9.06 0.93
N SER A 77 -19.50 9.87 1.96
CA SER A 77 -19.28 9.39 3.31
C SER A 77 -20.40 9.92 4.20
N HIS A 78 -21.25 9.02 4.68
CA HIS A 78 -22.38 9.36 5.54
C HIS A 78 -22.00 9.34 7.03
N THR A 79 -20.70 9.19 7.32
CA THR A 79 -20.19 9.10 8.69
C THR A 79 -18.82 9.76 8.83
N ASP A 80 -18.61 10.38 9.97
CA ASP A 80 -17.31 10.89 10.42
C ASP A 80 -16.72 10.04 11.56
N ALA A 81 -17.26 8.84 11.79
CA ALA A 81 -16.82 7.96 12.83
C ALA A 81 -15.32 7.65 12.73
N VAL A 82 -14.67 7.61 13.89
CA VAL A 82 -13.32 7.10 14.04
C VAL A 82 -13.42 5.68 14.57
N VAL A 83 -13.02 4.72 13.78
CA VAL A 83 -13.11 3.28 14.10
C VAL A 83 -11.73 2.67 14.22
N LEU A 84 -11.65 1.57 14.98
CA LEU A 84 -10.44 0.76 15.09
C LEU A 84 -10.41 -0.24 13.93
N THR A 85 -9.54 -0.01 12.96
CA THR A 85 -9.47 -0.86 11.75
C THR A 85 -8.05 -0.90 11.16
N ASP A 86 -7.83 -1.84 10.26
CA ASP A 86 -6.66 -1.87 9.38
C ASP A 86 -6.94 -1.02 8.13
N LYS A 87 -6.44 0.23 8.18
CA LYS A 87 -6.62 1.21 7.11
C LYS A 87 -6.17 0.69 5.74
N GLU A 88 -5.00 0.02 5.68
CA GLU A 88 -4.44 -0.48 4.42
C GLU A 88 -5.33 -1.56 3.81
N ARG A 89 -5.89 -2.44 4.63
CA ARG A 89 -6.81 -3.48 4.18
C ARG A 89 -8.15 -2.91 3.71
N ILE A 90 -8.68 -1.90 4.38
CA ILE A 90 -9.90 -1.22 3.91
C ILE A 90 -9.65 -0.48 2.59
N LEU A 91 -8.52 0.22 2.44
CA LEU A 91 -8.13 0.83 1.17
C LEU A 91 -7.96 -0.23 0.07
N GLN A 92 -7.38 -1.39 0.37
CA GLN A 92 -7.22 -2.49 -0.59
C GLN A 92 -8.57 -3.04 -1.06
N ILE A 93 -9.57 -3.14 -0.18
CA ILE A 93 -10.96 -3.49 -0.56
C ILE A 93 -11.49 -2.43 -1.53
N GLY A 94 -11.44 -1.15 -1.16
CA GLY A 94 -11.93 -0.04 -1.98
C GLY A 94 -11.28 0.01 -3.36
N ASN A 95 -9.95 -0.09 -3.42
CA ASN A 95 -9.16 -0.08 -4.65
C ASN A 95 -9.56 -1.21 -5.59
N ASN A 96 -9.71 -2.44 -5.08
CA ASN A 96 -10.13 -3.58 -5.90
C ASN A 96 -11.55 -3.41 -6.45
N LEU A 97 -12.49 -2.96 -5.62
CA LEU A 97 -13.88 -2.79 -6.03
C LEU A 97 -14.05 -1.63 -7.02
N LEU A 98 -13.46 -0.45 -6.75
CA LEU A 98 -13.52 0.72 -7.63
C LEU A 98 -12.80 0.50 -8.96
N SER A 99 -11.62 -0.11 -8.93
CA SER A 99 -10.88 -0.48 -10.14
C SER A 99 -11.72 -1.40 -11.04
N ASN A 100 -12.38 -2.42 -10.45
CA ASN A 100 -13.28 -3.30 -11.19
C ASN A 100 -14.49 -2.54 -11.74
N ALA A 101 -15.17 -1.71 -10.93
CA ALA A 101 -16.32 -0.91 -11.34
C ALA A 101 -15.98 -0.01 -12.54
N ILE A 102 -14.88 0.75 -12.46
CA ILE A 102 -14.43 1.62 -13.56
C ILE A 102 -14.04 0.79 -14.78
N LYS A 103 -13.36 -0.34 -14.59
CA LYS A 103 -12.92 -1.22 -15.67
C LYS A 103 -14.08 -1.77 -16.49
N PHE A 104 -15.19 -2.18 -15.83
CA PHE A 104 -16.32 -2.86 -16.46
C PHE A 104 -17.49 -1.92 -16.82
N THR A 105 -17.38 -0.63 -16.52
CA THR A 105 -18.31 0.41 -16.97
C THR A 105 -17.71 1.14 -18.16
N ASP A 106 -18.33 1.05 -19.31
CA ASP A 106 -17.84 1.75 -20.52
C ASP A 106 -18.47 3.14 -20.63
N ASN A 107 -19.72 3.33 -20.18
CA ASN A 107 -20.41 4.62 -20.10
C ASN A 107 -21.33 4.62 -18.87
N GLY A 108 -21.51 5.78 -18.23
CA GLY A 108 -22.40 5.94 -17.09
C GLY A 108 -21.66 6.35 -15.82
N SER A 109 -21.95 5.71 -14.69
CA SER A 109 -21.45 6.14 -13.39
C SER A 109 -20.94 4.97 -12.54
N VAL A 110 -20.05 5.31 -11.63
CA VAL A 110 -19.57 4.48 -10.52
C VAL A 110 -19.81 5.26 -9.24
N SER A 111 -20.27 4.60 -8.19
CA SER A 111 -20.42 5.23 -6.87
C SER A 111 -19.75 4.40 -5.78
N LEU A 112 -19.22 5.10 -4.78
CA LEU A 112 -18.76 4.55 -3.51
C LEU A 112 -19.51 5.26 -2.39
N ALA A 113 -20.21 4.51 -1.56
CA ALA A 113 -20.81 5.02 -0.34
C ALA A 113 -20.23 4.31 0.88
N ALA A 114 -19.91 5.07 1.92
CA ALA A 114 -19.46 4.55 3.21
C ALA A 114 -20.41 5.03 4.32
N ASP A 115 -20.86 4.09 5.14
CA ASP A 115 -21.70 4.35 6.30
C ASP A 115 -21.21 3.54 7.50
N TYR A 116 -21.46 4.07 8.70
CA TYR A 116 -21.13 3.37 9.95
C TYR A 116 -22.28 3.53 10.94
N ASP A 117 -22.91 2.43 11.26
CA ASP A 117 -24.01 2.40 12.22
C ASP A 117 -23.94 1.13 13.09
N ASN A 118 -24.24 1.30 14.38
CA ASN A 118 -24.32 0.19 15.35
C ASN A 118 -23.11 -0.78 15.35
N GLY A 119 -21.90 -0.26 15.22
CA GLY A 119 -20.69 -1.09 15.23
C GLY A 119 -20.40 -1.79 13.90
N LEU A 120 -21.08 -1.41 12.82
CA LEU A 120 -20.93 -2.02 11.51
C LEU A 120 -20.53 -0.96 10.47
N LEU A 121 -19.35 -1.11 9.87
CA LEU A 121 -18.96 -0.36 8.69
C LEU A 121 -19.60 -1.02 7.48
N LYS A 122 -20.27 -0.21 6.65
CA LYS A 122 -20.84 -0.62 5.39
C LYS A 122 -20.20 0.17 4.24
N LEU A 123 -19.54 -0.53 3.32
CA LEU A 123 -19.01 0.03 2.08
C LEU A 123 -19.83 -0.52 0.91
N ILE A 124 -20.34 0.38 0.07
CA ILE A 124 -21.11 0.02 -1.11
C ILE A 124 -20.38 0.60 -2.32
N VAL A 125 -20.04 -0.26 -3.27
CA VAL A 125 -19.56 0.15 -4.59
C VAL A 125 -20.57 -0.31 -5.63
N GLU A 126 -21.09 0.64 -6.41
CA GLU A 126 -22.09 0.38 -7.44
C GLU A 126 -21.61 0.92 -8.78
N ASP A 127 -21.84 0.17 -9.84
CA ASP A 127 -21.52 0.53 -11.21
C ASP A 127 -22.72 0.32 -12.13
N THR A 128 -22.79 1.10 -13.21
CA THR A 128 -23.78 0.96 -14.27
C THR A 128 -23.20 0.22 -15.49
N GLY A 129 -22.27 -0.68 -15.26
CA GLY A 129 -21.52 -1.39 -16.30
C GLY A 129 -22.25 -2.57 -16.91
N THR A 130 -21.46 -3.53 -17.40
CA THR A 130 -21.98 -4.69 -18.13
C THR A 130 -22.80 -5.66 -17.28
N GLY A 131 -22.69 -5.60 -15.96
CA GLY A 131 -23.32 -6.55 -15.05
C GLY A 131 -22.92 -8.00 -15.29
N MET A 132 -23.48 -8.91 -14.50
CA MET A 132 -23.15 -10.34 -14.49
C MET A 132 -24.40 -11.20 -14.53
N THR A 133 -24.30 -12.37 -15.17
CA THR A 133 -25.31 -13.45 -15.08
C THR A 133 -25.21 -14.16 -13.73
N GLU A 134 -26.23 -14.95 -13.35
CA GLU A 134 -26.20 -15.73 -12.10
C GLU A 134 -25.01 -16.70 -12.04
N ASP A 135 -24.67 -17.37 -13.14
CA ASP A 135 -23.49 -18.26 -13.22
C ASP A 135 -22.17 -17.48 -13.03
N GLU A 136 -22.08 -16.27 -13.61
CA GLU A 136 -20.93 -15.38 -13.44
C GLU A 136 -20.79 -14.92 -11.99
N GLN A 137 -21.89 -14.58 -11.31
CA GLN A 137 -21.90 -14.15 -9.90
C GLN A 137 -21.42 -15.24 -8.95
N GLN A 138 -21.77 -16.51 -9.21
CA GLN A 138 -21.31 -17.64 -8.39
C GLN A 138 -19.80 -17.87 -8.47
N ARG A 139 -19.18 -17.51 -9.61
CA ARG A 139 -17.77 -17.77 -9.90
C ARG A 139 -16.84 -16.58 -9.66
N VAL A 140 -17.38 -15.36 -9.61
CA VAL A 140 -16.57 -14.12 -9.64
C VAL A 140 -15.60 -13.96 -8.45
N PHE A 141 -15.87 -14.61 -7.32
CA PHE A 141 -14.99 -14.64 -6.15
C PHE A 141 -13.93 -15.77 -6.20
N GLY A 142 -13.99 -16.64 -7.21
CA GLY A 142 -12.99 -17.68 -7.41
C GLY A 142 -11.62 -17.08 -7.78
N ALA A 143 -10.55 -17.65 -7.21
CA ALA A 143 -9.20 -17.23 -7.56
C ALA A 143 -8.90 -17.59 -9.03
N PHE A 144 -8.28 -16.67 -9.76
CA PHE A 144 -7.95 -16.80 -11.20
C PHE A 144 -9.18 -16.87 -12.12
N GLU A 145 -10.38 -16.68 -11.61
CA GLU A 145 -11.59 -16.65 -12.44
C GLU A 145 -11.64 -15.35 -13.25
N ARG A 146 -11.85 -15.50 -14.55
CA ARG A 146 -12.05 -14.40 -15.49
C ARG A 146 -13.31 -14.68 -16.29
N LEU A 147 -14.25 -13.76 -16.21
CA LEU A 147 -15.48 -13.86 -16.97
C LEU A 147 -15.20 -13.72 -18.47
N SER A 148 -15.97 -14.39 -19.31
CA SER A 148 -15.77 -14.48 -20.75
C SER A 148 -15.65 -13.12 -21.47
N ASN A 149 -16.35 -12.09 -20.95
CA ASN A 149 -16.28 -10.71 -21.46
C ASN A 149 -15.10 -9.91 -20.93
N ALA A 150 -14.37 -10.44 -19.93
CA ALA A 150 -13.19 -9.81 -19.32
C ALA A 150 -11.87 -10.26 -19.98
N ALA A 151 -11.92 -11.18 -20.96
CA ALA A 151 -10.71 -11.71 -21.59
C ALA A 151 -9.89 -10.63 -22.31
N ALA A 152 -10.52 -9.56 -22.78
CA ALA A 152 -9.88 -8.41 -23.43
C ALA A 152 -9.46 -7.28 -22.46
N LYS A 153 -9.92 -7.30 -21.19
CA LYS A 153 -9.62 -6.26 -20.20
C LYS A 153 -8.54 -6.78 -19.24
N ASP A 154 -7.51 -6.01 -18.96
CA ASP A 154 -6.38 -6.37 -18.09
C ASP A 154 -6.83 -6.85 -16.70
N GLY A 155 -6.12 -7.82 -16.12
CA GLY A 155 -6.31 -8.30 -14.74
C GLY A 155 -6.08 -9.80 -14.57
N PHE A 156 -5.67 -10.22 -13.38
CA PHE A 156 -5.22 -11.59 -13.09
C PHE A 156 -6.33 -12.49 -12.50
N GLY A 157 -7.54 -11.95 -12.26
CA GLY A 157 -8.64 -12.70 -11.65
C GLY A 157 -8.47 -12.97 -10.15
N LEU A 158 -7.66 -12.15 -9.46
CA LEU A 158 -7.38 -12.30 -8.03
C LEU A 158 -8.04 -11.22 -7.16
N GLY A 159 -8.42 -10.06 -7.72
CA GLY A 159 -8.87 -8.91 -6.93
C GLY A 159 -10.07 -9.21 -6.03
N LEU A 160 -11.14 -9.80 -6.55
CA LEU A 160 -12.33 -10.12 -5.75
C LEU A 160 -12.10 -11.26 -4.76
N SER A 161 -11.26 -12.23 -5.08
CA SER A 161 -10.87 -13.28 -4.12
C SER A 161 -10.03 -12.72 -2.96
N ILE A 162 -9.19 -11.71 -3.22
CA ILE A 162 -8.45 -10.97 -2.18
C ILE A 162 -9.43 -10.18 -1.31
N VAL A 163 -10.39 -9.45 -1.91
CA VAL A 163 -11.42 -8.73 -1.16
C VAL A 163 -12.17 -9.68 -0.21
N GLN A 164 -12.60 -10.83 -0.70
CA GLN A 164 -13.31 -11.81 0.12
C GLN A 164 -12.47 -12.29 1.32
N ARG A 165 -11.17 -12.54 1.13
CA ARG A 165 -10.25 -12.94 2.20
C ARG A 165 -10.01 -11.83 3.22
N ILE A 166 -9.79 -10.60 2.76
CA ILE A 166 -9.62 -9.46 3.65
C ILE A 166 -10.89 -9.24 4.49
N VAL A 167 -12.06 -9.26 3.85
CA VAL A 167 -13.34 -9.11 4.54
C VAL A 167 -13.53 -10.22 5.58
N ALA A 168 -13.23 -11.48 5.25
CA ALA A 168 -13.29 -12.59 6.19
C ALA A 168 -12.28 -12.43 7.35
N MET A 169 -11.04 -11.98 7.07
CA MET A 169 -10.03 -11.69 8.10
C MET A 169 -10.48 -10.61 9.08
N LEU A 170 -11.22 -9.61 8.59
CA LEU A 170 -11.81 -8.55 9.42
C LEU A 170 -13.15 -8.94 10.06
N GLY A 171 -13.58 -10.21 9.93
CA GLY A 171 -14.82 -10.72 10.51
C GLY A 171 -16.10 -10.23 9.80
N GLY A 172 -15.98 -9.72 8.59
CA GLY A 172 -17.06 -9.15 7.81
C GLY A 172 -17.69 -10.10 6.80
N THR A 173 -18.59 -9.56 5.99
CA THR A 173 -19.27 -10.22 4.87
C THR A 173 -19.25 -9.34 3.63
N ILE A 174 -19.22 -9.97 2.45
CA ILE A 174 -19.38 -9.31 1.16
C ILE A 174 -20.56 -9.92 0.41
N ARG A 175 -21.40 -9.06 -0.18
CA ARG A 175 -22.53 -9.45 -1.02
C ARG A 175 -22.40 -8.81 -2.39
N LEU A 176 -22.93 -9.50 -3.40
CA LEU A 176 -22.98 -9.04 -4.78
C LEU A 176 -24.41 -9.13 -5.26
N GLU A 177 -24.89 -8.04 -5.82
CA GLU A 177 -26.13 -7.93 -6.58
C GLU A 177 -25.78 -7.43 -7.98
N SER A 178 -26.14 -8.16 -9.02
CA SER A 178 -25.81 -7.79 -10.40
C SER A 178 -26.86 -8.31 -11.37
N GLU A 179 -27.08 -7.55 -12.43
CA GLU A 179 -27.95 -7.96 -13.53
C GLU A 179 -27.26 -7.59 -14.85
N LYS A 180 -27.26 -8.53 -15.79
CA LYS A 180 -26.59 -8.32 -17.09
C LYS A 180 -27.17 -7.11 -17.82
N GLY A 181 -26.30 -6.16 -18.15
CA GLY A 181 -26.65 -4.91 -18.82
C GLY A 181 -27.14 -3.78 -17.90
N LYS A 182 -27.22 -4.00 -16.57
CA LYS A 182 -27.64 -2.97 -15.61
C LYS A 182 -26.53 -2.54 -14.66
N GLY A 183 -25.48 -3.35 -14.52
CA GLY A 183 -24.36 -3.08 -13.64
C GLY A 183 -24.28 -4.02 -12.45
N SER A 184 -23.44 -3.66 -11.47
CA SER A 184 -23.21 -4.47 -10.27
C SER A 184 -23.16 -3.60 -9.02
N ARG A 185 -23.58 -4.17 -7.90
CA ARG A 185 -23.50 -3.58 -6.57
C ARG A 185 -22.79 -4.55 -5.64
N PHE A 186 -21.64 -4.14 -5.11
CA PHE A 186 -20.93 -4.83 -4.06
C PHE A 186 -21.19 -4.17 -2.73
N THR A 187 -21.62 -4.94 -1.74
CA THR A 187 -21.85 -4.46 -0.37
C THR A 187 -20.91 -5.22 0.56
N VAL A 188 -20.01 -4.51 1.21
CA VAL A 188 -19.10 -5.03 2.23
C VAL A 188 -19.57 -4.53 3.59
N GLU A 189 -19.74 -5.45 4.54
CA GLU A 189 -20.14 -5.16 5.92
C GLU A 189 -19.08 -5.73 6.87
N ILE A 190 -18.45 -4.87 7.69
CA ILE A 190 -17.37 -5.26 8.60
C ILE A 190 -17.69 -4.77 10.02
N PRO A 191 -17.74 -5.66 11.02
CA PRO A 191 -17.92 -5.24 12.40
C PRO A 191 -16.67 -4.49 12.90
N MET A 192 -16.86 -3.30 13.47
CA MET A 192 -15.80 -2.44 13.96
C MET A 192 -16.20 -1.78 15.27
N GLN A 193 -15.23 -1.53 16.14
CA GLN A 193 -15.44 -0.76 17.35
C GLN A 193 -15.12 0.72 17.08
N THR A 194 -15.88 1.63 17.67
CA THR A 194 -15.50 3.04 17.68
C THR A 194 -14.29 3.27 18.57
N ALA A 195 -13.43 4.21 18.20
CA ALA A 195 -12.28 4.57 19.03
C ALA A 195 -12.70 5.19 20.37
N GLU A 196 -13.93 5.73 20.49
CA GLU A 196 -14.50 6.29 21.71
C GLU A 196 -14.89 5.22 22.76
N GLU A 197 -15.12 3.97 22.31
CA GLU A 197 -15.44 2.84 23.19
C GLU A 197 -14.20 2.22 23.86
N LEU A 198 -13.00 2.66 23.45
CA LEU A 198 -11.76 2.18 24.04
C LEU A 198 -11.39 3.01 25.27
N PRO A 199 -10.88 2.38 26.35
CA PRO A 199 -10.34 3.11 27.49
C PRO A 199 -9.27 4.11 27.01
N GLU A 200 -9.28 5.34 27.52
CA GLU A 200 -8.33 6.41 27.17
C GLU A 200 -6.86 5.94 27.18
N GLN A 201 -6.52 4.97 28.04
CA GLN A 201 -5.20 4.38 28.14
C GLN A 201 -4.83 3.55 26.90
N THR A 202 -5.80 2.89 26.26
CA THR A 202 -5.60 2.10 25.04
C THR A 202 -5.44 3.01 23.82
N ILE A 203 -6.25 4.08 23.77
CA ILE A 203 -6.15 5.10 22.71
C ILE A 203 -4.81 5.83 22.79
N GLN A 204 -4.37 6.22 24.02
CA GLN A 204 -3.08 6.88 24.21
C GLN A 204 -1.89 5.96 23.94
N ALA A 205 -1.98 4.66 24.24
CA ALA A 205 -0.95 3.69 23.91
C ALA A 205 -0.85 3.46 22.38
N GLN A 206 -1.99 3.39 21.69
CA GLN A 206 -2.05 3.23 20.24
C GLN A 206 -1.75 4.54 19.50
N MET A 207 -2.17 5.71 20.01
CA MET A 207 -1.77 7.01 19.49
C MET A 207 -0.28 7.28 19.68
N ARG A 208 0.34 6.80 20.77
CA ARG A 208 1.80 6.85 20.94
C ARG A 208 2.53 5.93 19.96
N HIS A 209 1.92 4.81 19.52
CA HIS A 209 2.43 3.98 18.44
C HIS A 209 2.18 4.60 17.04
N ASN A 210 1.12 5.42 16.90
CA ASN A 210 0.76 6.09 15.64
C ASN A 210 1.29 7.53 15.48
N HIS A 211 1.95 8.11 16.49
CA HIS A 211 2.94 9.16 16.27
C HIS A 211 4.23 8.50 15.76
N ILE A 212 4.12 7.72 14.70
CA ILE A 212 5.27 7.41 13.88
C ILE A 212 5.68 8.75 13.30
N CYS A 213 6.76 9.26 13.83
CA CYS A 213 7.52 10.32 13.19
C CYS A 213 7.77 9.80 11.76
N HIS A 214 7.14 10.41 10.76
CA HIS A 214 7.33 10.01 9.36
C HIS A 214 8.70 10.48 8.82
N ASP A 215 9.59 10.87 9.72
CA ASP A 215 10.94 11.30 9.41
C ASP A 215 11.87 10.10 9.30
N VAL A 216 12.38 9.88 8.12
CA VAL A 216 13.41 8.89 7.80
C VAL A 216 14.74 9.61 7.71
N ILE A 217 15.83 8.96 8.12
CA ILE A 217 17.17 9.45 7.88
C ILE A 217 17.98 8.41 7.11
N ALA A 218 18.72 8.85 6.10
CA ALA A 218 19.56 7.99 5.29
C ALA A 218 21.02 8.45 5.33
N ILE A 219 21.93 7.53 5.53
CA ILE A 219 23.38 7.76 5.42
C ILE A 219 23.97 6.84 4.35
N ASP A 220 24.62 7.44 3.37
CA ASP A 220 25.33 6.73 2.29
C ASP A 220 26.42 7.65 1.74
N ASN A 221 27.49 7.11 1.16
CA ASN A 221 28.51 7.90 0.48
C ASN A 221 28.11 8.28 -0.97
N ASP A 222 27.04 7.72 -1.50
CA ASP A 222 26.52 8.02 -2.82
C ASP A 222 25.44 9.13 -2.73
N GLU A 223 25.82 10.36 -3.06
CA GLU A 223 24.92 11.53 -3.05
C GLU A 223 23.75 11.38 -4.02
N VAL A 224 23.92 10.66 -5.16
CA VAL A 224 22.86 10.43 -6.13
C VAL A 224 21.81 9.51 -5.53
N LEU A 225 22.24 8.44 -4.86
CA LEU A 225 21.34 7.54 -4.15
C LEU A 225 20.58 8.26 -3.05
N LEU A 226 21.26 9.11 -2.27
CA LEU A 226 20.63 9.91 -1.22
C LEU A 226 19.56 10.87 -1.78
N LEU A 227 19.83 11.51 -2.92
CA LEU A 227 18.85 12.36 -3.59
C LEU A 227 17.63 11.55 -4.07
N MET A 228 17.86 10.40 -4.68
CA MET A 228 16.78 9.49 -5.12
C MET A 228 15.92 9.01 -3.94
N LEU A 229 16.53 8.63 -2.81
CA LEU A 229 15.81 8.25 -1.59
C LEU A 229 14.96 9.41 -1.08
N LYS A 230 15.51 10.62 -1.03
CA LYS A 230 14.79 11.81 -0.58
C LYS A 230 13.55 12.10 -1.44
N GLU A 231 13.68 12.02 -2.76
CA GLU A 231 12.55 12.22 -3.68
C GLU A 231 11.52 11.08 -3.56
N MET A 232 11.97 9.84 -3.45
CA MET A 232 11.10 8.67 -3.30
C MET A 232 10.25 8.75 -2.02
N TYR A 233 10.85 9.10 -0.88
CA TYR A 233 10.12 9.26 0.37
C TYR A 233 9.20 10.49 0.37
N ALA A 234 9.61 11.59 -0.28
CA ALA A 234 8.76 12.77 -0.44
C ALA A 234 7.51 12.47 -1.28
N HIS A 235 7.64 11.61 -2.31
CA HIS A 235 6.50 11.16 -3.11
C HIS A 235 5.49 10.32 -2.31
N GLU A 236 5.97 9.61 -1.30
CA GLU A 236 5.14 8.84 -0.35
C GLU A 236 4.65 9.69 0.85
N GLY A 237 4.82 11.01 0.80
CA GLY A 237 4.41 11.93 1.87
C GLY A 237 5.26 11.85 3.14
N MET A 238 6.44 11.23 3.08
CA MET A 238 7.37 11.11 4.19
C MET A 238 8.55 12.08 4.03
N HIS A 239 9.06 12.60 5.14
CA HIS A 239 10.26 13.42 5.12
C HIS A 239 11.51 12.55 5.29
N CYS A 240 12.49 12.70 4.40
CA CYS A 240 13.76 12.00 4.46
C CYS A 240 14.92 13.01 4.55
N ASP A 241 15.61 13.00 5.69
CA ASP A 241 16.90 13.69 5.82
C ASP A 241 18.04 12.78 5.35
N THR A 242 19.02 13.36 4.71
CA THR A 242 20.14 12.64 4.12
C THR A 242 21.48 13.20 4.61
N CYS A 243 22.44 12.33 4.81
CA CYS A 243 23.80 12.72 5.19
C CYS A 243 24.84 11.75 4.61
N THR A 244 26.06 12.26 4.42
CA THR A 244 27.18 11.48 3.86
C THR A 244 28.20 11.06 4.92
N ASN A 245 28.07 11.54 6.16
CA ASN A 245 29.01 11.24 7.24
C ASN A 245 28.33 11.14 8.60
N VAL A 246 28.99 10.44 9.54
CA VAL A 246 28.44 10.14 10.86
C VAL A 246 28.29 11.39 11.75
N SER A 247 29.11 12.39 11.57
CA SER A 247 29.03 13.61 12.39
C SER A 247 27.73 14.36 12.12
N VAL A 248 27.34 14.51 10.85
CA VAL A 248 26.05 15.10 10.45
C VAL A 248 24.89 14.21 10.90
N LEU A 249 25.01 12.88 10.77
CA LEU A 249 24.00 11.94 11.26
C LEU A 249 23.70 12.17 12.76
N MET A 250 24.74 12.24 13.57
CA MET A 250 24.60 12.43 15.02
C MET A 250 24.02 13.80 15.39
N GLU A 251 24.31 14.84 14.62
CA GLU A 251 23.70 16.17 14.79
C GLU A 251 22.20 16.14 14.46
N LEU A 252 21.81 15.45 13.40
CA LEU A 252 20.42 15.32 12.99
C LEU A 252 19.61 14.52 14.03
N ILE A 253 20.11 13.39 14.49
CA ILE A 253 19.48 12.56 15.55
C ILE A 253 19.38 13.31 16.89
N ARG A 254 20.27 14.27 17.15
CA ARG A 254 20.17 15.12 18.34
C ARG A 254 19.04 16.16 18.24
N LYS A 255 18.73 16.62 17.03
CA LYS A 255 17.73 17.69 16.80
C LYS A 255 16.31 17.18 16.79
N LYS A 256 16.09 15.95 16.30
CA LYS A 256 14.77 15.32 16.23
C LYS A 256 14.86 13.79 16.26
N GLU A 257 13.75 13.15 16.57
CA GLU A 257 13.62 11.69 16.52
C GLU A 257 13.27 11.24 15.09
N TYR A 258 13.82 10.10 14.70
CA TYR A 258 13.54 9.47 13.41
C TYR A 258 12.90 8.09 13.61
N SER A 259 11.97 7.74 12.73
CA SER A 259 11.28 6.44 12.72
C SER A 259 12.11 5.33 12.11
N LEU A 260 13.07 5.68 11.25
CA LEU A 260 13.89 4.74 10.50
C LEU A 260 15.22 5.37 10.11
N LEU A 261 16.31 4.60 10.27
CA LEU A 261 17.61 4.90 9.67
C LEU A 261 17.89 3.91 8.54
N LEU A 262 18.24 4.44 7.38
CA LEU A 262 18.80 3.67 6.27
C LEU A 262 20.31 3.87 6.21
N THR A 263 21.06 2.79 6.07
CA THR A 263 22.53 2.86 5.96
C THR A 263 23.05 1.88 4.93
N ASP A 264 24.13 2.25 4.22
CA ASP A 264 24.88 1.24 3.48
C ASP A 264 25.70 0.36 4.45
N LEU A 265 25.89 -0.90 4.07
CA LEU A 265 26.76 -1.80 4.81
C LEU A 265 28.25 -1.44 4.64
N ASN A 266 28.61 -0.98 3.44
CA ASN A 266 29.99 -0.74 3.03
C ASN A 266 30.24 0.75 2.74
N MET A 267 30.43 1.56 3.78
CA MET A 267 30.81 2.96 3.62
C MET A 267 32.33 3.12 3.87
N PRO A 268 33.01 4.07 3.20
CA PRO A 268 34.46 4.23 3.29
C PRO A 268 35.00 4.55 4.69
N GLU A 269 34.27 5.33 5.48
CA GLU A 269 34.73 5.82 6.79
C GLU A 269 34.29 4.91 7.95
N ILE A 270 33.17 4.24 7.83
CA ILE A 270 32.57 3.38 8.85
C ILE A 270 31.69 2.33 8.20
N SER A 271 31.79 1.10 8.59
CA SER A 271 30.88 0.06 8.15
C SER A 271 29.50 0.20 8.80
N GLY A 272 28.44 -0.33 8.14
CA GLY A 272 27.09 -0.35 8.74
C GLY A 272 27.07 -1.08 10.10
N PHE A 273 27.91 -2.07 10.33
CA PHE A 273 28.04 -2.76 11.62
C PHE A 273 28.61 -1.86 12.71
N GLU A 274 29.72 -1.16 12.43
CA GLU A 274 30.31 -0.22 13.36
C GLU A 274 29.38 0.96 13.66
N LEU A 275 28.62 1.42 12.66
CA LEU A 275 27.62 2.44 12.85
C LEU A 275 26.50 1.96 13.77
N LEU A 276 26.02 0.72 13.62
CA LEU A 276 25.03 0.11 14.51
C LEU A 276 25.55 0.09 15.96
N GLU A 277 26.77 -0.38 16.20
CA GLU A 277 27.39 -0.43 17.53
C GLU A 277 27.54 0.98 18.13
N LEU A 278 27.99 1.95 17.34
CA LEU A 278 28.13 3.35 17.75
C LEU A 278 26.78 3.92 18.20
N LEU A 279 25.71 3.71 17.41
CA LEU A 279 24.38 4.20 17.73
C LEU A 279 23.80 3.53 18.97
N ARG A 280 23.96 2.22 19.13
CA ARG A 280 23.45 1.46 20.30
C ARG A 280 24.20 1.80 21.59
N SER A 281 25.46 2.22 21.51
CA SER A 281 26.25 2.70 22.64
C SER A 281 26.04 4.19 22.95
N SER A 282 25.50 4.96 22.02
CA SER A 282 25.28 6.41 22.15
C SER A 282 24.01 6.72 22.96
N ASN A 283 24.00 7.89 23.62
CA ASN A 283 22.81 8.47 24.31
C ASN A 283 22.24 9.68 23.57
N VAL A 284 22.45 9.80 22.27
CA VAL A 284 22.01 10.95 21.47
C VAL A 284 20.64 10.68 20.87
N GLY A 285 19.64 11.50 21.20
CA GLY A 285 18.28 11.36 20.68
C GLY A 285 17.72 9.94 20.86
N ASN A 286 17.10 9.39 19.82
CA ASN A 286 16.59 8.02 19.82
C ASN A 286 17.58 6.98 19.22
N SER A 287 18.89 7.27 19.18
CA SER A 287 19.93 6.41 18.59
C SER A 287 19.90 4.95 19.07
N LYS A 288 19.55 4.71 20.33
CA LYS A 288 19.48 3.35 20.91
C LYS A 288 18.32 2.52 20.41
N SER A 289 17.20 3.16 20.08
CA SER A 289 15.94 2.50 19.75
C SER A 289 15.54 2.61 18.27
N ILE A 290 16.14 3.54 17.51
CA ILE A 290 15.82 3.72 16.09
C ILE A 290 16.01 2.41 15.32
N PRO A 291 15.00 1.95 14.56
CA PRO A 291 15.15 0.83 13.64
C PRO A 291 16.19 1.16 12.56
N ILE A 292 17.11 0.25 12.31
CA ILE A 292 18.16 0.43 11.30
C ILE A 292 18.00 -0.62 10.22
N VAL A 293 17.80 -0.16 8.99
CA VAL A 293 17.71 -1.02 7.79
C VAL A 293 18.97 -0.80 6.95
N VAL A 294 19.60 -1.88 6.60
CA VAL A 294 20.80 -1.89 5.76
C VAL A 294 20.43 -1.96 4.29
N THR A 295 21.06 -1.13 3.47
CA THR A 295 21.06 -1.26 2.01
C THR A 295 22.42 -1.86 1.60
N THR A 296 22.42 -2.97 0.85
CA THR A 296 23.67 -3.64 0.45
C THR A 296 23.59 -4.16 -0.97
N ALA A 297 24.73 -4.19 -1.66
CA ALA A 297 24.84 -4.91 -2.93
C ALA A 297 24.75 -6.43 -2.67
N SER A 298 24.09 -7.15 -3.57
CA SER A 298 23.81 -8.58 -3.46
C SER A 298 25.08 -9.39 -3.22
N GLY A 299 25.11 -10.21 -2.14
CA GLY A 299 26.08 -11.31 -1.97
C GLY A 299 26.98 -11.29 -0.75
N SER A 300 26.97 -10.26 0.12
CA SER A 300 27.94 -10.16 1.23
C SER A 300 27.46 -10.71 2.58
N CYS A 301 26.15 -10.74 2.84
CA CYS A 301 25.57 -11.28 4.09
C CYS A 301 24.16 -11.80 3.85
N SER A 302 23.72 -12.81 4.62
CA SER A 302 22.33 -13.27 4.59
C SER A 302 21.42 -12.33 5.41
N LYS A 303 20.13 -12.30 5.08
CA LYS A 303 19.14 -11.51 5.83
C LYS A 303 19.06 -11.93 7.30
N GLU A 304 19.16 -13.23 7.56
CA GLU A 304 19.13 -13.83 8.90
C GLU A 304 20.35 -13.39 9.73
N GLU A 305 21.51 -13.28 9.12
CA GLU A 305 22.74 -12.82 9.77
C GLU A 305 22.65 -11.34 10.17
N LEU A 306 22.13 -10.48 9.28
CA LEU A 306 21.94 -9.06 9.57
C LEU A 306 20.95 -8.82 10.70
N ILE A 307 19.81 -9.53 10.69
CA ILE A 307 18.81 -9.45 11.78
C ILE A 307 19.41 -9.97 13.09
N GLY A 308 20.17 -11.07 13.06
CA GLY A 308 20.84 -11.63 14.23
C GLY A 308 21.87 -10.68 14.88
N ARG A 309 22.41 -9.72 14.11
CA ARG A 309 23.32 -8.68 14.58
C ARG A 309 22.62 -7.41 15.09
N GLY A 310 21.29 -7.30 14.97
CA GLY A 310 20.51 -6.20 15.53
C GLY A 310 20.00 -5.17 14.51
N PHE A 311 20.11 -5.42 13.20
CA PHE A 311 19.41 -4.64 12.19
C PHE A 311 17.91 -5.00 12.17
N ALA A 312 17.08 -4.01 11.91
CA ALA A 312 15.64 -4.21 11.75
C ALA A 312 15.27 -4.88 10.42
N GLY A 313 16.13 -4.79 9.42
CA GLY A 313 15.95 -5.39 8.12
C GLY A 313 17.09 -5.12 7.15
N CYS A 314 17.00 -5.68 5.94
CA CYS A 314 17.92 -5.38 4.86
C CYS A 314 17.18 -5.21 3.52
N ARG A 315 17.72 -4.36 2.65
CA ARG A 315 17.29 -4.18 1.28
C ARG A 315 18.49 -4.35 0.35
N PHE A 316 18.36 -5.19 -0.65
CA PHE A 316 19.39 -5.35 -1.66
C PHE A 316 19.30 -4.22 -2.68
N LYS A 317 20.44 -3.55 -2.97
CA LYS A 317 20.56 -2.58 -4.07
C LYS A 317 20.42 -3.39 -5.39
N GLN A 318 19.40 -3.12 -6.18
CA GLN A 318 19.23 -3.66 -7.55
C GLN A 318 19.89 -2.73 -8.55
#